data_7d200461340953ff5d3ba7182cce0114
#
_entry.id   7d200461340953ff5d3ba7182cce0114
#
_cell.length_a   1.000
_cell.length_b   1.000
_cell.length_c   1.000
_cell.angle_alpha   90.00
_cell.angle_beta   90.00
_cell.angle_gamma   90.00
#
_symmetry.space_group_name_H-M   'P 1'
#
loop_
_entity.id
_entity.type
_entity.pdbx_description
1 polymer ?
#
loop_
_entity_poly.entity_id
_entity_poly.type
_entity_poly.pdbx_seq_one_letter_code
_entity_poly.pdbx_strand_id
1 'polypeptide(L)'
;MQAYRGWVALGAFVGLAAVIAAAAAAHGADPAAARARAAGAQMLGWHALAIVAVGLWGTQGGWLGHVAGALFTLGLALFCAAVYSPTLGGPSLGMTAPAGGLLLMAGWAAFGLSALLR
;
A
#
# COMPACT_ATOMS: atom_id res chain seq x y z
N MET A 1 -25.59 -4.74 1.18
CA MET A 1 -24.14 -4.56 1.29
C MET A 1 -23.83 -3.36 2.18
N GLN A 2 -22.85 -3.46 3.04
CA GLN A 2 -22.44 -2.39 3.94
C GLN A 2 -20.95 -2.16 3.81
N ALA A 3 -20.54 -0.90 3.64
CA ALA A 3 -19.14 -0.53 3.52
C ALA A 3 -18.45 -0.51 4.89
N TYR A 4 -17.18 -0.84 4.91
CA TYR A 4 -16.34 -0.69 6.10
C TYR A 4 -15.61 0.66 6.06
N ARG A 5 -16.18 1.62 6.77
CA ARG A 5 -15.70 3.01 6.78
C ARG A 5 -14.26 3.15 7.21
N GLY A 6 -13.79 2.27 8.11
CA GLY A 6 -12.39 2.27 8.57
C GLY A 6 -11.41 2.03 7.42
N TRP A 7 -11.69 1.04 6.58
CA TRP A 7 -10.83 0.78 5.41
C TRP A 7 -10.88 1.92 4.40
N VAL A 8 -12.06 2.49 4.18
CA VAL A 8 -12.19 3.64 3.27
C VAL A 8 -11.37 4.83 3.78
N ALA A 9 -11.47 5.13 5.06
CA ALA A 9 -10.72 6.22 5.67
C ALA A 9 -9.20 5.97 5.60
N LEU A 10 -8.76 4.75 5.95
CA LEU A 10 -7.34 4.40 5.87
C LEU A 10 -6.82 4.54 4.44
N GLY A 11 -7.54 4.00 3.47
CA GLY A 11 -7.15 4.11 2.07
C GLY A 11 -7.09 5.56 1.59
N ALA A 12 -8.03 6.40 2.03
CA ALA A 12 -8.02 7.82 1.70
C ALA A 12 -6.77 8.53 2.27
N PHE A 13 -6.39 8.24 3.51
CA PHE A 13 -5.18 8.83 4.11
C PHE A 13 -3.89 8.28 3.48
N VAL A 14 -3.87 7.02 3.08
CA VAL A 14 -2.76 6.47 2.30
C VAL A 14 -2.68 7.17 0.94
N GLY A 15 -3.82 7.47 0.32
CA GLY A 15 -3.88 8.26 -0.91
C GLY A 15 -3.31 9.66 -0.75
N LEU A 16 -3.63 10.32 0.35
CA LEU A 16 -3.04 11.62 0.69
C LEU A 16 -1.51 11.50 0.79
N ALA A 17 -1.03 10.48 1.50
CA ALA A 17 0.41 10.22 1.61
C ALA A 17 1.05 9.95 0.23
N ALA A 18 0.35 9.24 -0.65
CA ALA A 18 0.83 8.97 -2.01
C ALA A 18 1.03 10.25 -2.82
N VAL A 19 0.09 11.20 -2.73
CA VAL A 19 0.21 12.49 -3.43
C VAL A 19 1.36 13.31 -2.88
N ILE A 20 1.50 13.36 -1.54
CA ILE A 20 2.62 14.04 -0.89
C ILE A 20 3.95 13.42 -1.33
N ALA A 21 4.03 12.08 -1.32
CA ALA A 21 5.24 11.36 -1.73
C ALA A 21 5.59 11.59 -3.19
N ALA A 22 4.60 11.63 -4.07
CA ALA A 22 4.80 11.91 -5.50
C ALA A 22 5.32 13.32 -5.72
N ALA A 23 4.75 14.31 -5.03
CA ALA A 23 5.19 15.70 -5.09
C ALA A 23 6.64 15.83 -4.59
N ALA A 24 6.97 15.20 -3.47
CA ALA A 24 8.32 15.22 -2.92
C ALA A 24 9.33 14.55 -3.86
N ALA A 25 8.97 13.45 -4.51
CA ALA A 25 9.84 12.76 -5.47
C ALA A 25 10.20 13.64 -6.68
N ALA A 26 9.28 14.50 -7.12
CA ALA A 26 9.49 15.40 -8.26
C ALA A 26 10.55 16.48 -7.98
N HIS A 27 10.87 16.75 -6.72
CA HIS A 27 11.80 17.78 -6.30
C HIS A 27 13.13 17.25 -5.79
N GLY A 28 13.40 15.94 -5.94
CA GLY A 28 14.65 15.32 -5.51
C GLY A 28 15.82 15.64 -6.43
N ALA A 29 17.00 15.92 -5.86
CA ALA A 29 18.22 16.23 -6.61
C ALA A 29 18.98 14.99 -7.06
N ASP A 30 18.98 13.92 -6.24
CA ASP A 30 19.67 12.66 -6.57
C ASP A 30 18.77 11.78 -7.45
N PRO A 31 19.18 11.44 -8.70
CA PRO A 31 18.35 10.65 -9.60
C PRO A 31 17.98 9.27 -9.06
N ALA A 32 18.88 8.59 -8.36
CA ALA A 32 18.61 7.26 -7.82
C ALA A 32 17.57 7.32 -6.68
N ALA A 33 17.72 8.27 -5.76
CA ALA A 33 16.76 8.50 -4.69
C ALA A 33 15.41 8.96 -5.25
N ALA A 34 15.41 9.81 -6.26
CA ALA A 34 14.18 10.28 -6.93
C ALA A 34 13.40 9.12 -7.55
N ARG A 35 14.08 8.18 -8.23
CA ARG A 35 13.44 7.00 -8.79
C ARG A 35 12.86 6.09 -7.70
N ALA A 36 13.58 5.87 -6.62
CA ALA A 36 13.10 5.06 -5.50
C ALA A 36 11.85 5.68 -4.87
N ARG A 37 11.86 6.99 -4.64
CA ARG A 37 10.73 7.72 -4.08
C ARG A 37 9.52 7.71 -5.01
N ALA A 38 9.75 7.83 -6.33
CA ALA A 38 8.68 7.77 -7.32
C ALA A 38 8.02 6.38 -7.33
N ALA A 39 8.82 5.30 -7.27
CA ALA A 39 8.31 3.95 -7.17
C ALA A 39 7.50 3.74 -5.88
N GLY A 40 7.98 4.25 -4.75
CA GLY A 40 7.26 4.21 -3.49
C GLY A 40 5.92 4.94 -3.55
N ALA A 41 5.90 6.13 -4.14
CA ALA A 41 4.68 6.92 -4.32
C ALA A 41 3.65 6.18 -5.19
N GLN A 42 4.10 5.52 -6.26
CA GLN A 42 3.25 4.74 -7.14
C GLN A 42 2.63 3.54 -6.40
N MET A 43 3.42 2.81 -5.63
CA MET A 43 2.93 1.69 -4.83
C MET A 43 1.93 2.14 -3.77
N LEU A 44 2.17 3.28 -3.12
CA LEU A 44 1.22 3.90 -2.20
C LEU A 44 -0.11 4.21 -2.91
N GLY A 45 -0.05 4.84 -4.08
CA GLY A 45 -1.25 5.23 -4.84
C GLY A 45 -2.10 4.04 -5.25
N TRP A 46 -1.51 3.01 -5.84
CA TRP A 46 -2.25 1.81 -6.24
C TRP A 46 -2.90 1.12 -5.05
N HIS A 47 -2.18 1.00 -3.94
CA HIS A 47 -2.68 0.27 -2.78
C HIS A 47 -3.60 1.12 -1.89
N ALA A 48 -3.49 2.45 -1.96
CA ALA A 48 -4.51 3.33 -1.40
C ALA A 48 -5.87 3.04 -2.02
N LEU A 49 -5.93 2.95 -3.34
CA LEU A 49 -7.16 2.61 -4.07
C LEU A 49 -7.62 1.19 -3.74
N ALA A 50 -6.70 0.23 -3.62
CA ALA A 50 -7.03 -1.14 -3.23
C ALA A 50 -7.65 -1.19 -1.84
N ILE A 51 -7.12 -0.45 -0.87
CA ILE A 51 -7.66 -0.40 0.50
C ILE A 51 -9.04 0.26 0.50
N VAL A 52 -9.23 1.33 -0.27
CA VAL A 52 -10.56 1.94 -0.45
C VAL A 52 -11.53 0.91 -1.04
N ALA A 53 -11.10 0.17 -2.06
CA ALA A 53 -11.92 -0.86 -2.68
C ALA A 53 -12.32 -1.97 -1.70
N VAL A 54 -11.40 -2.40 -0.83
CA VAL A 54 -11.72 -3.34 0.26
C VAL A 54 -12.83 -2.78 1.14
N GLY A 55 -12.73 -1.51 1.52
CA GLY A 55 -13.74 -0.85 2.33
C GLY A 55 -15.10 -0.75 1.64
N LEU A 56 -15.11 -0.40 0.37
CA LEU A 56 -16.35 -0.29 -0.42
C LEU A 56 -16.96 -1.66 -0.73
N TRP A 57 -16.12 -2.69 -0.95
CA TRP A 57 -16.58 -4.07 -1.12
C TRP A 57 -17.30 -4.54 0.15
N GLY A 58 -16.83 -4.07 1.30
CA GLY A 58 -17.55 -4.15 2.57
C GLY A 58 -17.89 -5.57 2.98
N THR A 59 -19.12 -5.74 3.44
CA THR A 59 -19.59 -7.02 3.96
C THR A 59 -19.58 -8.14 2.94
N GLN A 60 -19.54 -7.84 1.65
CA GLN A 60 -19.43 -8.86 0.59
C GLN A 60 -18.09 -9.59 0.62
N GLY A 61 -17.03 -8.91 1.04
CA GLY A 61 -15.70 -9.52 1.11
C GLY A 61 -15.51 -10.51 2.27
N GLY A 62 -16.39 -10.46 3.26
CA GLY A 62 -16.29 -11.31 4.44
C GLY A 62 -14.93 -11.16 5.14
N TRP A 63 -14.47 -12.23 5.78
CA TRP A 63 -13.18 -12.21 6.47
C TRP A 63 -11.99 -12.08 5.51
N LEU A 64 -12.10 -12.60 4.28
CA LEU A 64 -11.06 -12.46 3.26
C LEU A 64 -10.85 -11.00 2.85
N GLY A 65 -11.91 -10.20 2.83
CA GLY A 65 -11.80 -8.77 2.59
C GLY A 65 -10.93 -8.09 3.65
N HIS A 66 -11.15 -8.42 4.92
CA HIS A 66 -10.32 -7.89 6.01
C HIS A 66 -8.87 -8.38 5.93
N VAL A 67 -8.66 -9.65 5.58
CA VAL A 67 -7.31 -10.20 5.37
C VAL A 67 -6.61 -9.43 4.25
N ALA A 68 -7.29 -9.17 3.13
CA ALA A 68 -6.73 -8.39 2.04
C ALA A 68 -6.34 -6.97 2.50
N GLY A 69 -7.21 -6.29 3.22
CA GLY A 69 -6.92 -4.96 3.76
C GLY A 69 -5.71 -4.95 4.69
N ALA A 70 -5.61 -5.93 5.58
CA ALA A 70 -4.48 -6.07 6.49
C ALA A 70 -3.17 -6.36 5.73
N LEU A 71 -3.20 -7.23 4.74
CA LEU A 71 -2.04 -7.55 3.90
C LEU A 71 -1.57 -6.34 3.10
N PHE A 72 -2.48 -5.58 2.51
CA PHE A 72 -2.14 -4.33 1.82
C PHE A 72 -1.50 -3.33 2.77
N THR A 73 -2.08 -3.13 3.95
CA THR A 73 -1.58 -2.17 4.93
C THR A 73 -0.19 -2.55 5.43
N LEU A 74 -0.01 -3.79 5.87
CA LEU A 74 1.26 -4.28 6.36
C LEU A 74 2.32 -4.31 5.25
N GLY A 75 1.94 -4.80 4.07
CA GLY A 75 2.84 -4.84 2.91
C GLY A 75 3.32 -3.46 2.50
N LEU A 76 2.44 -2.45 2.47
CA LEU A 76 2.81 -1.07 2.21
C LEU A 76 3.75 -0.51 3.28
N ALA A 77 3.47 -0.78 4.55
CA ALA A 77 4.32 -0.32 5.65
C ALA A 77 5.75 -0.85 5.49
N LEU A 78 5.90 -2.14 5.22
CA LEU A 78 7.22 -2.75 5.03
C LEU A 78 7.91 -2.26 3.76
N PHE A 79 7.18 -2.20 2.65
CA PHE A 79 7.72 -1.74 1.38
C PHE A 79 8.20 -0.29 1.46
N CYS A 80 7.36 0.59 1.99
CA CYS A 80 7.69 2.01 2.12
C CYS A 80 8.81 2.24 3.13
N ALA A 81 8.86 1.50 4.24
CA ALA A 81 9.97 1.59 5.18
C ALA A 81 11.29 1.27 4.48
N ALA A 82 11.34 0.21 3.68
CA ALA A 82 12.54 -0.19 2.94
C ALA A 82 12.95 0.83 1.88
N VAL A 83 11.99 1.41 1.17
CA VAL A 83 12.26 2.39 0.11
C VAL A 83 12.69 3.73 0.69
N TYR A 84 12.00 4.22 1.71
CA TYR A 84 12.21 5.58 2.21
C TYR A 84 13.33 5.67 3.25
N SER A 85 13.60 4.62 4.02
CA SER A 85 14.64 4.67 5.05
C SER A 85 15.99 5.12 4.49
N PRO A 86 16.56 4.50 3.43
CA PRO A 86 17.85 4.95 2.88
C PRO A 86 17.78 6.37 2.30
N THR A 87 16.67 6.75 1.68
CA THR A 87 16.52 8.08 1.07
C THR A 87 16.44 9.20 2.08
N LEU A 88 16.13 8.89 3.34
CA LEU A 88 16.04 9.84 4.45
C LEU A 88 17.27 9.75 5.38
N GLY A 89 18.34 9.08 4.95
CA GLY A 89 19.56 8.95 5.72
C GLY A 89 19.55 7.81 6.74
N GLY A 90 18.52 6.97 6.73
CA GLY A 90 18.43 5.80 7.59
C GLY A 90 19.12 4.56 7.03
N PRO A 91 19.10 3.44 7.75
CA PRO A 91 19.76 2.21 7.31
C PRO A 91 19.04 1.55 6.13
N SER A 92 19.78 0.75 5.37
CA SER A 92 19.19 -0.20 4.43
C SER A 92 18.51 -1.32 5.20
N LEU A 93 17.28 -1.65 4.83
CA LEU A 93 16.45 -2.63 5.55
C LEU A 93 16.43 -4.03 4.90
N GLY A 94 17.39 -4.29 3.98
CA GLY A 94 17.61 -5.62 3.42
C GLY A 94 16.36 -6.21 2.76
N MET A 95 15.86 -7.33 3.31
CA MET A 95 14.73 -8.09 2.75
C MET A 95 13.34 -7.49 3.03
N THR A 96 13.26 -6.32 3.65
CA THR A 96 11.98 -5.70 4.02
C THR A 96 11.14 -5.33 2.79
N ALA A 97 11.76 -4.83 1.71
CA ALA A 97 11.04 -4.50 0.48
C ALA A 97 10.47 -5.74 -0.22
N PRO A 98 11.25 -6.81 -0.46
CA PRO A 98 10.70 -8.06 -1.00
C PRO A 98 9.59 -8.66 -0.12
N ALA A 99 9.76 -8.64 1.20
CA ALA A 99 8.75 -9.13 2.14
C ALA A 99 7.45 -8.32 2.00
N GLY A 100 7.56 -6.99 1.97
CA GLY A 100 6.42 -6.11 1.75
C GLY A 100 5.72 -6.39 0.41
N GLY A 101 6.49 -6.54 -0.66
CA GLY A 101 5.97 -6.87 -1.98
C GLY A 101 5.21 -8.19 -2.01
N LEU A 102 5.70 -9.22 -1.35
CA LEU A 102 5.01 -10.50 -1.24
C LEU A 102 3.69 -10.39 -0.49
N LEU A 103 3.66 -9.58 0.58
CA LEU A 103 2.42 -9.32 1.32
C LEU A 103 1.40 -8.57 0.45
N LEU A 104 1.84 -7.64 -0.37
CA LEU A 104 0.97 -6.93 -1.30
C LEU A 104 0.39 -7.89 -2.35
N MET A 105 1.19 -8.79 -2.90
CA MET A 105 0.72 -9.83 -3.82
C MET A 105 -0.32 -10.73 -3.15
N ALA A 106 -0.04 -11.17 -1.92
CA ALA A 106 -0.99 -11.96 -1.14
C ALA A 106 -2.29 -11.20 -0.88
N GLY A 107 -2.20 -9.90 -0.66
CA GLY A 107 -3.36 -9.02 -0.50
C GLY A 107 -4.26 -9.02 -1.74
N TRP A 108 -3.67 -8.89 -2.93
CA TRP A 108 -4.43 -8.96 -4.19
C TRP A 108 -5.06 -10.32 -4.39
N ALA A 109 -4.34 -11.40 -4.08
CA ALA A 109 -4.89 -12.75 -4.16
C ALA A 109 -6.08 -12.93 -3.20
N ALA A 110 -5.94 -12.49 -1.95
CA ALA A 110 -7.02 -12.55 -0.96
C ALA A 110 -8.23 -11.73 -1.41
N PHE A 111 -8.00 -10.54 -1.97
CA PHE A 111 -9.08 -9.68 -2.45
C PHE A 111 -9.83 -10.34 -3.61
N GLY A 112 -9.11 -10.89 -4.58
CA GLY A 112 -9.71 -11.62 -5.68
C GLY A 112 -10.53 -12.82 -5.20
N LEU A 113 -9.96 -13.61 -4.28
CA LEU A 113 -10.67 -14.75 -3.69
C LEU A 113 -11.91 -14.31 -2.92
N SER A 114 -11.89 -13.16 -2.27
CA SER A 114 -13.07 -12.66 -1.57
C SER A 114 -14.26 -12.42 -2.49
N ALA A 115 -14.01 -12.18 -3.76
CA ALA A 115 -15.06 -12.02 -4.77
C ALA A 115 -15.54 -13.38 -5.33
N LEU A 116 -14.61 -14.34 -5.44
CA LEU A 116 -14.92 -15.64 -6.06
C LEU A 116 -15.58 -16.62 -5.09
N LEU A 117 -15.25 -16.53 -3.81
CA LEU A 117 -15.68 -17.50 -2.79
C LEU A 117 -16.88 -17.07 -1.96
N ARG A 118 -17.58 -16.06 -2.41
CA ARG A 118 -18.77 -15.62 -1.69
C ARG A 118 -20.04 -16.39 -2.08
#